data_ac57d5031dba2833a2542e1f64d50e5f
#
_entry.id   ac57d5031dba2833a2542e1f64d50e5f
#
_cell.length_a   1.000
_cell.length_b   1.000
_cell.length_c   1.000
_cell.angle_alpha   90.00
_cell.angle_beta   90.00
_cell.angle_gamma   90.00
#
_symmetry.space_group_name_H-M   'P 1'
#
loop_
_entity.id
_entity.type
_entity.pdbx_description
1 polymer ?
#
loop_
_entity_poly.entity_id
_entity_poly.type
_entity_poly.pdbx_seq_one_letter_code
_entity_poly.pdbx_strand_id
1 'polypeptide(L)'
;LEAFAAEMRGWKPDCILLGETWGDAGRLVNGNRLDSAMNYLFRDAAVAWLAKDALPASEFGCRLNRALALYPGETNLRMYNLLDSHDTARFLHEAGGDKARLRLAVAMQMTFPGSPAIFYGDEIGLSGPNDPGCRMAMQWDGEKQDRQLLNWYRQLISLRLASDSLTVGDFHTVLADDGANVYAFSRTVPGEQTLVILNAGAAPWRGRLPIPEWAREFAQWTLCCQTGGVTEEKPFYPTILTDDPGRFETELPAKSVKIIRSINNQLKEKVQS
;
A
#
# COMPACT_ATOMS: atom_id res chain seq x y z
N LEU A 1 -20.90 22.15 -5.10
CA LEU A 1 -19.96 21.21 -5.74
C LEU A 1 -20.55 20.60 -7.01
N GLU A 2 -21.85 20.22 -7.07
CA GLU A 2 -22.45 19.61 -8.25
C GLU A 2 -22.40 20.53 -9.47
N ALA A 3 -22.76 21.81 -9.34
CA ALA A 3 -22.66 22.80 -10.41
C ALA A 3 -21.18 22.98 -10.88
N PHE A 4 -20.24 23.02 -9.93
CA PHE A 4 -18.82 23.08 -10.23
C PHE A 4 -18.36 21.84 -11.01
N ALA A 5 -18.74 20.65 -10.56
CA ALA A 5 -18.38 19.40 -11.23
C ALA A 5 -18.97 19.32 -12.65
N ALA A 6 -20.22 19.73 -12.82
CA ALA A 6 -20.88 19.78 -14.14
C ALA A 6 -20.16 20.75 -15.09
N GLU A 7 -19.80 21.94 -14.60
CA GLU A 7 -19.06 22.93 -15.39
C GLU A 7 -17.69 22.41 -15.82
N MET A 8 -16.91 21.86 -14.86
CA MET A 8 -15.59 21.32 -15.14
C MET A 8 -15.62 20.17 -16.14
N ARG A 9 -16.59 19.26 -16.03
CA ARG A 9 -16.77 18.14 -16.96
C ARG A 9 -17.30 18.59 -18.31
N GLY A 10 -18.02 19.70 -18.38
CA GLY A 10 -18.39 20.34 -19.63
C GLY A 10 -17.18 20.83 -20.43
N TRP A 11 -16.16 21.33 -19.74
CA TRP A 11 -14.92 21.78 -20.34
C TRP A 11 -13.95 20.64 -20.66
N LYS A 12 -13.82 19.69 -19.72
CA LYS A 12 -12.94 18.53 -19.85
C LYS A 12 -13.63 17.30 -19.26
N PRO A 13 -14.28 16.47 -20.09
CA PRO A 13 -15.08 15.33 -19.65
C PRO A 13 -14.30 14.29 -18.84
N ASP A 14 -12.99 14.15 -19.06
CA ASP A 14 -12.07 13.22 -18.42
C ASP A 14 -11.30 13.84 -17.23
N CYS A 15 -11.67 15.03 -16.76
CA CYS A 15 -11.03 15.63 -15.60
C CYS A 15 -11.35 14.85 -14.31
N ILE A 16 -10.35 14.72 -13.44
CA ILE A 16 -10.51 14.15 -12.11
C ILE A 16 -10.64 15.29 -11.10
N LEU A 17 -11.73 15.28 -10.33
CA LEU A 17 -12.00 16.25 -9.28
C LEU A 17 -11.64 15.64 -7.94
N LEU A 18 -10.49 16.05 -7.41
CA LEU A 18 -9.95 15.61 -6.12
C LEU A 18 -10.33 16.59 -5.01
N GLY A 19 -10.90 16.07 -3.91
CA GLY A 19 -11.23 16.84 -2.72
C GLY A 19 -10.13 16.76 -1.66
N GLU A 20 -9.78 17.90 -1.08
CA GLU A 20 -9.00 17.95 0.14
C GLU A 20 -9.96 18.02 1.33
N THR A 21 -10.05 16.90 2.06
CA THR A 21 -10.92 16.78 3.22
C THR A 21 -10.33 15.82 4.24
N TRP A 22 -10.51 16.13 5.51
CA TRP A 22 -10.06 15.29 6.62
C TRP A 22 -11.18 14.32 7.02
N GLY A 23 -10.90 13.02 7.02
CA GLY A 23 -11.84 12.00 7.45
C GLY A 23 -12.76 11.49 6.33
N ASP A 24 -14.03 11.22 6.67
CA ASP A 24 -15.01 10.64 5.75
C ASP A 24 -15.45 11.63 4.66
N ALA A 25 -15.14 11.28 3.42
CA ALA A 25 -15.50 12.05 2.24
C ALA A 25 -16.79 11.55 1.54
N GLY A 26 -17.52 10.60 2.11
CA GLY A 26 -18.65 9.91 1.45
C GLY A 26 -19.74 10.84 0.90
N ARG A 27 -19.94 12.00 1.53
CA ARG A 27 -20.88 13.02 1.04
C ARG A 27 -20.33 13.82 -0.14
N LEU A 28 -19.03 13.79 -0.36
CA LEU A 28 -18.34 14.57 -1.40
C LEU A 28 -18.04 13.71 -2.65
N VAL A 29 -17.69 12.45 -2.46
CA VAL A 29 -17.30 11.50 -3.52
C VAL A 29 -18.47 10.59 -3.89
N ASN A 30 -19.46 11.13 -4.58
CA ASN A 30 -20.70 10.44 -4.91
C ASN A 30 -21.02 10.39 -6.42
N GLY A 31 -19.99 10.58 -7.26
CA GLY A 31 -20.13 10.56 -8.72
C GLY A 31 -20.61 11.88 -9.35
N ASN A 32 -21.45 12.65 -8.65
CA ASN A 32 -21.98 13.93 -9.15
C ASN A 32 -21.17 15.15 -8.66
N ARG A 33 -20.26 14.96 -7.73
CA ARG A 33 -19.43 16.01 -7.11
C ARG A 33 -17.97 15.76 -7.41
N LEU A 34 -17.29 15.11 -6.49
CA LEU A 34 -15.87 14.77 -6.61
C LEU A 34 -15.70 13.30 -7.00
N ASP A 35 -14.61 12.99 -7.68
CA ASP A 35 -14.26 11.64 -8.11
C ASP A 35 -13.42 10.93 -7.06
N SER A 36 -12.69 11.70 -6.24
CA SER A 36 -11.72 11.23 -5.26
C SER A 36 -11.56 12.23 -4.12
N ALA A 37 -10.93 11.79 -3.04
CA ALA A 37 -10.48 12.65 -1.94
C ALA A 37 -9.13 12.20 -1.40
N MET A 38 -8.42 13.11 -0.73
CA MET A 38 -7.23 12.78 0.04
C MET A 38 -7.60 11.80 1.16
N ASN A 39 -7.02 10.59 1.13
CA ASN A 39 -7.40 9.50 2.02
C ASN A 39 -6.68 9.59 3.38
N TYR A 40 -7.06 10.56 4.19
CA TYR A 40 -6.51 10.71 5.54
C TYR A 40 -6.86 9.54 6.45
N LEU A 41 -7.95 8.81 6.20
CA LEU A 41 -8.28 7.60 6.97
C LEU A 41 -7.21 6.52 6.78
N PHE A 42 -6.71 6.34 5.55
CA PHE A 42 -5.57 5.47 5.27
C PHE A 42 -4.29 5.98 5.94
N ARG A 43 -3.99 7.27 5.76
CA ARG A 43 -2.81 7.93 6.35
C ARG A 43 -2.77 7.75 7.86
N ASP A 44 -3.87 8.05 8.55
CA ASP A 44 -3.93 8.01 10.01
C ASP A 44 -3.78 6.57 10.55
N ALA A 45 -4.35 5.58 9.87
CA ALA A 45 -4.13 4.18 10.19
C ALA A 45 -2.65 3.77 10.00
N ALA A 46 -2.04 4.15 8.87
CA ALA A 46 -0.65 3.85 8.57
C ALA A 46 0.32 4.52 9.56
N VAL A 47 0.11 5.80 9.89
CA VAL A 47 0.92 6.52 10.88
C VAL A 47 0.77 5.89 12.28
N ALA A 48 -0.45 5.58 12.69
CA ALA A 48 -0.69 5.02 14.03
C ALA A 48 -0.05 3.65 14.20
N TRP A 49 -0.11 2.79 13.19
CA TRP A 49 0.44 1.43 13.26
C TRP A 49 1.94 1.38 12.91
N LEU A 50 2.33 1.93 11.75
CA LEU A 50 3.67 1.76 11.21
C LEU A 50 4.68 2.79 11.73
N ALA A 51 4.25 4.05 12.00
CA ALA A 51 5.16 5.05 12.53
C ALA A 51 5.24 5.03 14.06
N LYS A 52 4.07 5.00 14.73
CA LYS A 52 3.96 5.23 16.18
C LYS A 52 3.82 3.96 17.02
N ASP A 53 3.56 2.82 16.40
CA ASP A 53 3.30 1.54 17.11
C ASP A 53 2.16 1.68 18.15
N ALA A 54 1.17 2.50 17.82
CA ALA A 54 0.07 2.89 18.71
C ALA A 54 -1.18 2.03 18.54
N LEU A 55 -1.18 1.08 17.61
CA LEU A 55 -2.28 0.17 17.33
C LEU A 55 -1.79 -1.27 17.20
N PRO A 56 -2.58 -2.26 17.63
CA PRO A 56 -2.35 -3.65 17.24
C PRO A 56 -2.70 -3.87 15.75
N ALA A 57 -2.15 -4.92 15.16
CA ALA A 57 -2.36 -5.29 13.76
C ALA A 57 -3.84 -5.50 13.40
N SER A 58 -4.62 -6.07 14.31
CA SER A 58 -6.06 -6.28 14.15
C SER A 58 -6.83 -4.96 14.03
N GLU A 59 -6.54 -3.97 14.88
CA GLU A 59 -7.19 -2.66 14.82
C GLU A 59 -6.77 -1.89 13.56
N PHE A 60 -5.51 -2.01 13.14
CA PHE A 60 -5.06 -1.48 11.86
C PHE A 60 -5.89 -2.05 10.70
N GLY A 61 -6.03 -3.38 10.64
CA GLY A 61 -6.86 -4.06 9.64
C GLY A 61 -8.32 -3.62 9.69
N CYS A 62 -8.89 -3.48 10.89
CA CYS A 62 -10.25 -2.95 11.06
C CYS A 62 -10.42 -1.54 10.49
N ARG A 63 -9.47 -0.64 10.72
CA ARG A 63 -9.51 0.74 10.18
C ARG A 63 -9.43 0.75 8.66
N LEU A 64 -8.58 -0.07 8.07
CA LEU A 64 -8.50 -0.19 6.62
C LEU A 64 -9.79 -0.72 5.99
N ASN A 65 -10.34 -1.81 6.54
CA ASN A 65 -11.59 -2.38 6.06
C ASN A 65 -12.77 -1.40 6.23
N ARG A 66 -12.81 -0.66 7.35
CA ARG A 66 -13.81 0.39 7.56
C ARG A 66 -13.67 1.51 6.54
N ALA A 67 -12.45 1.97 6.24
CA ALA A 67 -12.22 2.99 5.21
C ALA A 67 -12.69 2.52 3.83
N LEU A 68 -12.43 1.26 3.45
CA LEU A 68 -12.90 0.69 2.20
C LEU A 68 -14.43 0.51 2.16
N ALA A 69 -15.07 0.26 3.29
CA ALA A 69 -16.52 0.12 3.37
C ALA A 69 -17.31 1.44 3.25
N LEU A 70 -16.63 2.59 3.38
CA LEU A 70 -17.27 3.91 3.26
C LEU A 70 -17.62 4.27 1.81
N TYR A 71 -16.92 3.71 0.83
CA TYR A 71 -17.05 4.13 -0.56
C TYR A 71 -17.33 2.94 -1.47
N PRO A 72 -18.03 3.15 -2.61
CA PRO A 72 -18.14 2.14 -3.67
C PRO A 72 -16.77 1.69 -4.16
N GLY A 73 -16.67 0.44 -4.64
CA GLY A 73 -15.41 -0.16 -5.08
C GLY A 73 -14.61 0.69 -6.06
N GLU A 74 -15.28 1.26 -7.08
CA GLU A 74 -14.62 2.15 -8.06
C GLU A 74 -14.08 3.44 -7.42
N THR A 75 -14.76 4.00 -6.43
CA THR A 75 -14.29 5.16 -5.69
C THR A 75 -13.06 4.82 -4.87
N ASN A 76 -13.04 3.65 -4.22
CA ASN A 76 -11.87 3.18 -3.48
C ASN A 76 -10.61 3.10 -4.36
N LEU A 77 -10.75 2.71 -5.63
CA LEU A 77 -9.63 2.64 -6.58
C LEU A 77 -9.09 4.01 -6.98
N ARG A 78 -9.85 5.09 -6.75
CA ARG A 78 -9.47 6.46 -7.07
C ARG A 78 -9.02 7.26 -5.85
N MET A 79 -9.26 6.78 -4.61
CA MET A 79 -8.88 7.49 -3.39
C MET A 79 -7.38 7.79 -3.36
N TYR A 80 -7.03 9.06 -3.06
CA TYR A 80 -5.66 9.56 -3.06
C TYR A 80 -4.95 9.14 -1.76
N ASN A 81 -4.23 8.02 -1.79
CA ASN A 81 -3.57 7.45 -0.61
C ASN A 81 -2.24 8.15 -0.35
N LEU A 82 -2.19 8.94 0.70
CA LEU A 82 -1.00 9.68 1.12
C LEU A 82 -0.45 9.09 2.44
N LEU A 83 0.83 9.26 2.70
CA LEU A 83 1.45 9.02 4.01
C LEU A 83 1.59 10.31 4.81
N ASP A 84 1.76 11.42 4.10
CA ASP A 84 1.84 12.77 4.63
C ASP A 84 1.49 13.81 3.55
N SER A 85 1.50 15.08 3.91
CA SER A 85 1.17 16.19 3.03
C SER A 85 1.83 17.49 3.49
N HIS A 86 1.54 18.56 2.78
CA HIS A 86 1.96 19.91 3.14
C HIS A 86 1.37 20.43 4.47
N ASP A 87 0.31 19.77 5.00
CA ASP A 87 -0.36 20.15 6.25
C ASP A 87 -0.06 19.20 7.41
N THR A 88 0.77 18.18 7.19
CA THR A 88 1.10 17.20 8.22
C THR A 88 2.61 17.05 8.39
N ALA A 89 3.03 16.55 9.54
CA ALA A 89 4.40 16.08 9.68
C ALA A 89 4.70 14.99 8.66
N ARG A 90 5.93 14.96 8.17
CA ARG A 90 6.39 13.90 7.26
C ARG A 90 6.38 12.55 7.97
N PHE A 91 6.03 11.49 7.24
CA PHE A 91 5.95 10.15 7.82
C PHE A 91 7.26 9.72 8.49
N LEU A 92 8.41 10.00 7.87
CA LEU A 92 9.70 9.68 8.45
C LEU A 92 9.96 10.41 9.78
N HIS A 93 9.44 11.65 9.93
CA HIS A 93 9.48 12.39 11.21
C HIS A 93 8.60 11.70 12.26
N GLU A 94 7.36 11.34 11.92
CA GLU A 94 6.44 10.61 12.79
C GLU A 94 6.99 9.25 13.24
N ALA A 95 7.80 8.61 12.38
CA ALA A 95 8.50 7.36 12.66
C ALA A 95 9.82 7.54 13.43
N GLY A 96 10.13 8.75 13.93
CA GLY A 96 11.37 9.02 14.64
C GLY A 96 12.65 8.85 13.81
N GLY A 97 12.56 8.98 12.49
CA GLY A 97 13.68 8.76 11.56
C GLY A 97 13.90 7.30 11.17
N ASP A 98 13.04 6.38 11.61
CA ASP A 98 13.17 4.95 11.29
C ASP A 98 12.77 4.65 9.82
N LYS A 99 13.78 4.52 8.98
CA LYS A 99 13.60 4.23 7.55
C LYS A 99 13.02 2.83 7.27
N ALA A 100 13.17 1.86 8.19
CA ALA A 100 12.54 0.55 8.02
C ALA A 100 11.02 0.67 8.15
N ARG A 101 10.53 1.47 9.10
CA ARG A 101 9.11 1.81 9.22
C ARG A 101 8.56 2.55 8.00
N LEU A 102 9.33 3.51 7.45
CA LEU A 102 8.94 4.18 6.21
C LEU A 102 8.86 3.20 5.04
N ARG A 103 9.81 2.27 4.89
CA ARG A 103 9.75 1.25 3.83
C ARG A 103 8.50 0.35 3.94
N LEU A 104 8.08 -0.02 5.15
CA LEU A 104 6.82 -0.73 5.39
C LEU A 104 5.62 0.11 4.95
N ALA A 105 5.58 1.39 5.32
CA ALA A 105 4.49 2.28 4.97
C ALA A 105 4.37 2.49 3.45
N VAL A 106 5.50 2.67 2.77
CA VAL A 106 5.54 2.76 1.30
C VAL A 106 5.06 1.48 0.64
N ALA A 107 5.46 0.31 1.16
CA ALA A 107 4.95 -0.96 0.65
C ALA A 107 3.44 -1.07 0.83
N MET A 108 2.91 -0.68 2.00
CA MET A 108 1.48 -0.63 2.24
C MET A 108 0.77 0.35 1.29
N GLN A 109 1.29 1.56 1.11
CA GLN A 109 0.75 2.59 0.22
C GLN A 109 0.67 2.10 -1.24
N MET A 110 1.74 1.49 -1.73
CA MET A 110 1.83 1.03 -3.12
C MET A 110 1.00 -0.23 -3.40
N THR A 111 0.58 -0.96 -2.38
CA THR A 111 -0.18 -2.21 -2.54
C THR A 111 -1.63 -2.12 -2.09
N PHE A 112 -2.03 -1.07 -1.37
CA PHE A 112 -3.41 -0.82 -0.96
C PHE A 112 -4.28 -0.36 -2.14
N PRO A 113 -5.62 -0.61 -2.14
CA PRO A 113 -6.55 -0.03 -3.11
C PRO A 113 -6.51 1.48 -3.12
N GLY A 114 -6.47 2.10 -4.29
CA GLY A 114 -6.44 3.55 -4.46
C GLY A 114 -5.25 4.02 -5.29
N SER A 115 -5.08 5.32 -5.40
CA SER A 115 -4.00 5.99 -6.12
C SER A 115 -2.92 6.43 -5.12
N PRO A 116 -1.76 5.77 -5.07
CA PRO A 116 -0.69 6.18 -4.16
C PRO A 116 -0.15 7.55 -4.55
N ALA A 117 0.02 8.40 -3.54
CA ALA A 117 0.47 9.77 -3.69
C ALA A 117 1.75 10.00 -2.87
N ILE A 118 2.80 10.39 -3.55
CA ILE A 118 4.11 10.66 -2.94
C ILE A 118 4.22 12.17 -2.73
N PHE A 119 4.36 12.62 -1.48
CA PHE A 119 4.72 13.98 -1.20
C PHE A 119 6.20 14.18 -1.52
N TYR A 120 6.56 15.25 -2.24
CA TYR A 120 7.91 15.46 -2.74
C TYR A 120 8.96 15.29 -1.65
N GLY A 121 10.01 14.56 -1.95
CA GLY A 121 11.15 14.34 -1.05
C GLY A 121 11.01 13.14 -0.11
N ASP A 122 9.83 12.54 0.05
CA ASP A 122 9.67 11.31 0.84
C ASP A 122 10.51 10.18 0.24
N GLU A 123 10.55 10.12 -1.08
CA GLU A 123 11.30 9.13 -1.85
C GLU A 123 12.82 9.21 -1.66
N ILE A 124 13.31 10.34 -1.17
CA ILE A 124 14.73 10.57 -0.87
C ILE A 124 15.01 10.72 0.63
N GLY A 125 14.01 10.52 1.47
CA GLY A 125 14.13 10.51 2.93
C GLY A 125 14.08 11.88 3.59
N LEU A 126 13.38 12.87 3.00
CA LEU A 126 13.11 14.12 3.70
C LEU A 126 12.27 13.86 4.95
N SER A 127 12.58 14.58 6.02
CA SER A 127 11.91 14.47 7.31
C SER A 127 11.69 15.86 7.88
N GLY A 128 10.54 16.12 8.47
CA GLY A 128 10.20 17.39 9.09
C GLY A 128 8.91 17.34 9.89
N PRO A 129 8.82 18.13 10.97
CA PRO A 129 7.59 18.27 11.75
C PRO A 129 6.51 18.97 10.93
N ASN A 130 5.35 19.25 11.56
CA ASN A 130 4.27 20.01 10.94
C ASN A 130 4.75 21.35 10.37
N ASP A 131 3.90 21.99 9.57
CA ASP A 131 4.17 23.30 8.95
C ASP A 131 4.87 24.27 9.94
N PRO A 132 5.95 24.95 9.50
CA PRO A 132 6.55 24.95 8.17
C PRO A 132 7.57 23.82 7.91
N GLY A 133 7.87 22.96 8.88
CA GLY A 133 8.94 21.97 8.81
C GLY A 133 8.72 20.87 7.75
N CYS A 134 7.46 20.52 7.44
CA CYS A 134 7.13 19.57 6.38
C CYS A 134 7.37 20.13 4.97
N ARG A 135 7.42 21.46 4.79
CA ARG A 135 7.55 22.16 3.51
C ARG A 135 8.99 22.57 3.19
N MET A 136 9.97 21.83 3.67
CA MET A 136 11.38 22.09 3.33
C MET A 136 11.63 22.03 1.83
N ALA A 137 12.64 22.79 1.37
CA ALA A 137 13.04 22.73 -0.03
C ALA A 137 13.49 21.33 -0.44
N MET A 138 13.18 20.95 -1.69
CA MET A 138 13.63 19.68 -2.26
C MET A 138 15.16 19.59 -2.24
N GLN A 139 15.67 18.45 -1.79
CA GLN A 139 17.11 18.17 -1.82
C GLN A 139 17.52 17.67 -3.20
N TRP A 140 18.11 18.57 -4.01
CA TRP A 140 18.57 18.25 -5.35
C TRP A 140 19.98 17.67 -5.42
N ASP A 141 20.77 17.82 -4.35
CA ASP A 141 22.10 17.22 -4.25
C ASP A 141 21.98 15.70 -4.06
N GLY A 142 22.33 14.96 -5.09
CA GLY A 142 22.22 13.51 -5.10
C GLY A 142 23.08 12.79 -4.05
N GLU A 143 24.14 13.43 -3.53
CA GLU A 143 24.96 12.87 -2.45
C GLU A 143 24.24 12.89 -1.10
N LYS A 144 23.23 13.76 -0.96
CA LYS A 144 22.41 13.90 0.25
C LYS A 144 21.10 13.14 0.18
N GLN A 145 20.80 12.50 -0.95
CA GLN A 145 19.58 11.71 -1.14
C GLN A 145 19.78 10.27 -0.66
N ASP A 146 18.75 9.70 -0.03
CA ASP A 146 18.72 8.26 0.26
C ASP A 146 18.41 7.45 -1.00
N ARG A 147 19.48 7.04 -1.69
CA ARG A 147 19.36 6.27 -2.95
C ARG A 147 18.74 4.89 -2.75
N GLN A 148 18.92 4.26 -1.58
CA GLN A 148 18.30 2.97 -1.30
C GLN A 148 16.79 3.11 -1.15
N LEU A 149 16.34 4.16 -0.47
CA LEU A 149 14.91 4.47 -0.34
C LEU A 149 14.31 4.85 -1.70
N LEU A 150 14.99 5.68 -2.49
CA LEU A 150 14.56 6.03 -3.85
C LEU A 150 14.39 4.78 -4.74
N ASN A 151 15.32 3.85 -4.67
CA ASN A 151 15.24 2.59 -5.41
C ASN A 151 14.06 1.73 -4.90
N TRP A 152 13.79 1.74 -3.60
CA TRP A 152 12.63 1.06 -3.03
C TRP A 152 11.30 1.58 -3.60
N TYR A 153 11.12 2.90 -3.65
CA TYR A 153 9.96 3.53 -4.29
C TYR A 153 9.83 3.11 -5.75
N ARG A 154 10.92 3.17 -6.53
CA ARG A 154 10.93 2.76 -7.95
C ARG A 154 10.53 1.30 -8.14
N GLN A 155 11.06 0.40 -7.32
CA GLN A 155 10.70 -1.03 -7.37
C GLN A 155 9.22 -1.26 -7.12
N LEU A 156 8.66 -0.62 -6.08
CA LEU A 156 7.25 -0.78 -5.75
C LEU A 156 6.31 -0.14 -6.77
N ILE A 157 6.69 1.02 -7.34
CA ILE A 157 5.95 1.63 -8.45
C ILE A 157 5.93 0.70 -9.66
N SER A 158 7.09 0.16 -10.04
CA SER A 158 7.20 -0.79 -11.16
C SER A 158 6.39 -2.06 -10.91
N LEU A 159 6.44 -2.59 -9.68
CA LEU A 159 5.64 -3.75 -9.30
C LEU A 159 4.15 -3.47 -9.42
N ARG A 160 3.67 -2.32 -8.90
CA ARG A 160 2.26 -1.94 -8.98
C ARG A 160 1.79 -1.80 -10.42
N LEU A 161 2.56 -1.11 -11.27
CA LEU A 161 2.20 -0.90 -12.67
C LEU A 161 2.18 -2.20 -13.49
N ALA A 162 2.93 -3.22 -13.07
CA ALA A 162 2.98 -4.53 -13.69
C ALA A 162 2.01 -5.56 -13.09
N SER A 163 1.12 -5.14 -12.16
CA SER A 163 0.22 -6.04 -11.41
C SER A 163 -1.23 -5.56 -11.47
N ASP A 164 -2.06 -6.27 -12.20
CA ASP A 164 -3.51 -6.00 -12.26
C ASP A 164 -4.14 -6.13 -10.86
N SER A 165 -3.72 -7.15 -10.10
CA SER A 165 -4.20 -7.34 -8.73
C SER A 165 -3.91 -6.14 -7.83
N LEU A 166 -2.77 -5.46 -7.97
CA LEU A 166 -2.43 -4.28 -7.18
C LEU A 166 -3.14 -3.02 -7.65
N THR A 167 -3.47 -2.92 -8.94
CA THR A 167 -4.16 -1.74 -9.50
C THR A 167 -5.67 -1.79 -9.27
N VAL A 168 -6.32 -2.88 -9.64
CA VAL A 168 -7.80 -2.97 -9.63
C VAL A 168 -8.36 -4.14 -8.81
N GLY A 169 -7.49 -4.96 -8.19
CA GLY A 169 -7.94 -6.15 -7.46
C GLY A 169 -8.67 -5.86 -6.16
N ASP A 170 -9.46 -6.83 -5.72
CA ASP A 170 -10.13 -6.83 -4.42
C ASP A 170 -9.12 -6.92 -3.28
N PHE A 171 -9.53 -6.41 -2.11
CA PHE A 171 -8.71 -6.40 -0.90
C PHE A 171 -9.29 -7.35 0.15
N HIS A 172 -8.47 -8.27 0.66
CA HIS A 172 -8.87 -9.19 1.72
C HIS A 172 -7.80 -9.29 2.80
N THR A 173 -8.16 -9.06 4.06
CA THR A 173 -7.29 -9.35 5.20
C THR A 173 -7.09 -10.85 5.31
N VAL A 174 -5.83 -11.29 5.37
CA VAL A 174 -5.44 -12.71 5.48
C VAL A 174 -5.02 -13.06 6.90
N LEU A 175 -4.27 -12.16 7.56
CA LEU A 175 -3.77 -12.36 8.93
C LEU A 175 -3.67 -11.02 9.65
N ALA A 176 -4.02 -11.03 10.93
CA ALA A 176 -3.67 -9.98 11.88
C ALA A 176 -3.19 -10.66 13.17
N ASP A 177 -1.88 -10.64 13.39
CA ASP A 177 -1.22 -11.21 14.57
C ASP A 177 -0.77 -10.06 15.48
N ASP A 178 -1.56 -9.80 16.52
CA ASP A 178 -1.30 -8.72 17.47
C ASP A 178 -0.08 -9.01 18.35
N GLY A 179 0.18 -10.29 18.66
CA GLY A 179 1.29 -10.68 19.49
C GLY A 179 2.65 -10.46 18.83
N ALA A 180 2.71 -10.66 17.52
CA ALA A 180 3.92 -10.46 16.72
C ALA A 180 3.94 -9.11 16.00
N ASN A 181 2.84 -8.36 16.00
CA ASN A 181 2.62 -7.13 15.25
C ASN A 181 2.79 -7.35 13.73
N VAL A 182 2.14 -8.39 13.20
CA VAL A 182 2.17 -8.79 11.78
C VAL A 182 0.80 -8.63 11.15
N TYR A 183 0.76 -8.03 9.98
CA TYR A 183 -0.45 -7.90 9.17
C TYR A 183 -0.23 -8.44 7.77
N ALA A 184 -1.16 -9.25 7.26
CA ALA A 184 -1.11 -9.74 5.90
C ALA A 184 -2.48 -9.57 5.21
N PHE A 185 -2.41 -9.24 3.92
CA PHE A 185 -3.59 -9.10 3.08
C PHE A 185 -3.29 -9.57 1.66
N SER A 186 -4.34 -9.88 0.92
CA SER A 186 -4.25 -10.19 -0.50
C SER A 186 -4.97 -9.15 -1.36
N ARG A 187 -4.48 -9.00 -2.58
CA ARG A 187 -5.10 -8.30 -3.69
C ARG A 187 -5.35 -9.30 -4.81
N THR A 188 -6.56 -9.33 -5.37
CA THR A 188 -6.93 -10.41 -6.29
C THR A 188 -7.77 -9.90 -7.44
N VAL A 189 -7.44 -10.37 -8.65
CA VAL A 189 -8.27 -10.32 -9.85
C VAL A 189 -8.32 -11.74 -10.45
N PRO A 190 -9.26 -12.04 -11.36
CA PRO A 190 -9.25 -13.32 -12.06
C PRO A 190 -7.88 -13.59 -12.70
N GLY A 191 -7.27 -14.71 -12.32
CA GLY A 191 -5.97 -15.15 -12.83
C GLY A 191 -4.73 -14.47 -12.22
N GLU A 192 -4.87 -13.55 -11.28
CA GLU A 192 -3.71 -12.97 -10.58
C GLU A 192 -4.01 -12.67 -9.12
N GLN A 193 -3.11 -13.06 -8.25
CA GLN A 193 -3.15 -12.72 -6.82
C GLN A 193 -1.80 -12.21 -6.34
N THR A 194 -1.83 -11.15 -5.55
CA THR A 194 -0.67 -10.66 -4.78
C THR A 194 -0.96 -10.77 -3.29
N LEU A 195 -0.04 -11.38 -2.55
CA LEU A 195 -0.06 -11.47 -1.08
C LEU A 195 1.03 -10.56 -0.52
N VAL A 196 0.65 -9.69 0.41
CA VAL A 196 1.52 -8.74 1.09
C VAL A 196 1.55 -9.07 2.57
N ILE A 197 2.74 -9.25 3.13
CA ILE A 197 2.95 -9.60 4.53
C ILE A 197 3.89 -8.58 5.14
N LEU A 198 3.42 -7.87 6.15
CA LEU A 198 4.12 -6.79 6.84
C LEU A 198 4.41 -7.25 8.27
N ASN A 199 5.67 -7.31 8.64
CA ASN A 199 6.11 -7.48 10.03
C ASN A 199 6.54 -6.12 10.58
N ALA A 200 5.68 -5.47 11.35
CA ALA A 200 5.98 -4.20 12.02
C ALA A 200 6.64 -4.41 13.40
N GLY A 201 6.71 -5.66 13.87
CA GLY A 201 7.30 -6.04 15.15
C GLY A 201 8.81 -5.88 15.22
N ALA A 202 9.34 -5.88 16.43
CA ALA A 202 10.76 -5.77 16.72
C ALA A 202 11.55 -7.09 16.62
N ALA A 203 10.86 -8.22 16.43
CA ALA A 203 11.45 -9.56 16.32
C ALA A 203 11.13 -10.19 14.94
N PRO A 204 11.96 -11.13 14.47
CA PRO A 204 11.60 -11.95 13.32
C PRO A 204 10.30 -12.72 13.60
N TRP A 205 9.50 -12.86 12.57
CA TRP A 205 8.25 -13.62 12.62
C TRP A 205 8.34 -14.85 11.72
N ARG A 206 7.87 -15.97 12.21
CA ARG A 206 7.66 -17.19 11.44
C ARG A 206 6.24 -17.68 11.68
N GLY A 207 5.49 -17.88 10.61
CA GLY A 207 4.09 -18.27 10.73
C GLY A 207 3.52 -18.87 9.46
N ARG A 208 2.27 -19.30 9.59
CA ARG A 208 1.48 -19.89 8.51
C ARG A 208 0.33 -18.96 8.18
N LEU A 209 0.20 -18.65 6.89
CA LEU A 209 -0.91 -17.88 6.38
C LEU A 209 -1.99 -18.82 5.83
N PRO A 210 -3.26 -18.64 6.20
CA PRO A 210 -4.34 -19.34 5.54
C PRO A 210 -4.45 -18.85 4.10
N ILE A 211 -4.43 -19.77 3.14
CA ILE A 211 -4.76 -19.45 1.75
C ILE A 211 -6.27 -19.71 1.60
N PRO A 212 -7.07 -18.69 1.30
CA PRO A 212 -8.50 -18.86 1.08
C PRO A 212 -8.79 -19.90 0.00
N GLU A 213 -9.93 -20.59 0.10
CA GLU A 213 -10.27 -21.71 -0.79
C GLU A 213 -10.25 -21.30 -2.27
N TRP A 214 -10.72 -20.09 -2.59
CA TRP A 214 -10.69 -19.52 -3.93
C TRP A 214 -9.27 -19.18 -4.43
N ALA A 215 -8.29 -19.11 -3.54
CA ALA A 215 -6.89 -18.84 -3.87
C ALA A 215 -6.04 -20.12 -4.00
N ARG A 216 -6.63 -21.31 -3.73
CA ARG A 216 -5.90 -22.60 -3.81
C ARG A 216 -5.54 -23.00 -5.25
N GLU A 217 -6.16 -22.41 -6.24
CA GLU A 217 -5.79 -22.56 -7.65
C GLU A 217 -4.49 -21.86 -8.04
N PHE A 218 -3.94 -21.02 -7.13
CA PHE A 218 -2.65 -20.37 -7.25
C PHE A 218 -1.57 -21.23 -6.56
N ALA A 219 -1.07 -22.25 -7.26
CA ALA A 219 -0.11 -23.20 -6.68
C ALA A 219 1.34 -22.70 -6.67
N GLN A 220 1.68 -21.72 -7.50
CA GLN A 220 3.03 -21.22 -7.66
C GLN A 220 3.09 -19.73 -7.31
N TRP A 221 3.98 -19.37 -6.39
CA TRP A 221 4.18 -18.01 -5.94
C TRP A 221 5.58 -17.51 -6.29
N THR A 222 5.67 -16.29 -6.78
CA THR A 222 6.94 -15.64 -7.08
C THR A 222 7.19 -14.53 -6.08
N LEU A 223 8.37 -14.52 -5.47
CA LEU A 223 8.79 -13.42 -4.61
C LEU A 223 9.04 -12.18 -5.48
N CYS A 224 8.23 -11.14 -5.30
CA CYS A 224 8.34 -9.90 -6.06
C CYS A 224 9.24 -8.89 -5.36
N CYS A 225 9.13 -8.80 -4.02
CA CYS A 225 9.83 -7.80 -3.25
C CYS A 225 9.95 -8.22 -1.78
N GLN A 226 11.08 -7.93 -1.16
CA GLN A 226 11.29 -8.14 0.27
C GLN A 226 12.28 -7.13 0.83
N THR A 227 12.04 -6.60 2.04
CA THR A 227 13.01 -5.84 2.81
C THR A 227 13.61 -6.69 3.94
N GLY A 228 14.79 -6.32 4.41
CA GLY A 228 15.44 -7.01 5.52
C GLY A 228 16.20 -8.27 5.07
N GLY A 229 17.45 -8.11 4.64
CA GLY A 229 18.39 -9.23 4.48
C GLY A 229 18.67 -9.74 3.07
N VAL A 230 18.24 -9.07 2.03
CA VAL A 230 18.69 -9.36 0.66
C VAL A 230 19.69 -8.30 0.22
N THR A 231 20.93 -8.72 0.02
CA THR A 231 21.99 -7.94 -0.64
C THR A 231 21.59 -7.62 -2.08
N GLU A 232 22.03 -6.48 -2.56
CA GLU A 232 21.69 -5.80 -3.83
C GLU A 232 22.02 -6.56 -5.14
N GLU A 233 22.08 -7.88 -5.15
CA GLU A 233 22.33 -8.63 -6.38
C GLU A 233 21.02 -9.11 -6.99
N LYS A 234 20.81 -8.71 -8.26
CA LYS A 234 19.74 -9.03 -9.22
C LYS A 234 18.56 -9.82 -8.67
N PRO A 235 17.33 -9.37 -8.84
CA PRO A 235 16.15 -10.04 -8.30
C PRO A 235 16.06 -11.47 -8.85
N PHE A 236 16.64 -12.42 -8.13
CA PHE A 236 16.30 -13.81 -8.29
C PHE A 236 14.95 -13.99 -7.60
N TYR A 237 13.91 -14.18 -8.38
CA TYR A 237 12.57 -14.45 -7.87
C TYR A 237 12.38 -15.98 -7.78
N PRO A 238 12.70 -16.61 -6.64
CA PRO A 238 12.47 -18.03 -6.50
C PRO A 238 10.97 -18.30 -6.57
N THR A 239 10.59 -19.28 -7.34
CA THR A 239 9.24 -19.84 -7.30
C THR A 239 9.08 -20.54 -5.96
N ILE A 240 8.11 -20.13 -5.17
CA ILE A 240 7.76 -20.74 -3.91
C ILE A 240 6.66 -21.76 -4.19
N LEU A 241 6.98 -23.03 -4.02
CA LEU A 241 5.99 -24.10 -4.07
C LEU A 241 5.39 -24.28 -2.68
N THR A 242 4.08 -24.41 -2.58
CA THR A 242 3.42 -24.77 -1.34
C THR A 242 3.16 -26.27 -1.35
N ASP A 243 3.69 -27.00 -0.36
CA ASP A 243 3.42 -28.44 -0.18
C ASP A 243 1.96 -28.71 0.23
N ASP A 244 1.30 -27.69 0.80
CA ASP A 244 -0.11 -27.70 1.16
C ASP A 244 -0.84 -26.55 0.42
N PRO A 245 -1.73 -26.84 -0.52
CA PRO A 245 -2.45 -25.79 -1.27
C PRO A 245 -3.35 -24.90 -0.40
N GLY A 246 -3.54 -25.24 0.86
CA GLY A 246 -4.35 -24.45 1.81
C GLY A 246 -3.51 -23.58 2.76
N ARG A 247 -2.17 -23.64 2.72
CA ARG A 247 -1.31 -22.95 3.68
C ARG A 247 -0.01 -22.45 3.06
N PHE A 248 0.40 -21.27 3.44
CA PHE A 248 1.69 -20.68 3.07
C PHE A 248 2.52 -20.46 4.33
N GLU A 249 3.62 -21.19 4.48
CA GLU A 249 4.56 -20.99 5.59
C GLU A 249 5.69 -20.05 5.16
N THR A 250 5.98 -19.06 5.99
CA THR A 250 7.03 -18.08 5.69
C THR A 250 7.62 -17.48 6.95
N GLU A 251 8.81 -16.91 6.80
CA GLU A 251 9.45 -16.09 7.81
C GLU A 251 9.77 -14.71 7.27
N LEU A 252 9.72 -13.73 8.16
CA LEU A 252 10.06 -12.33 7.89
C LEU A 252 10.97 -11.79 8.99
N PRO A 253 12.06 -11.11 8.65
CA PRO A 253 12.83 -10.32 9.61
C PRO A 253 11.96 -9.29 10.33
N ALA A 254 12.45 -8.74 11.45
CA ALA A 254 11.85 -7.60 12.10
C ALA A 254 11.74 -6.39 11.12
N LYS A 255 10.67 -5.62 11.25
CA LYS A 255 10.43 -4.41 10.44
C LYS A 255 10.65 -4.64 8.95
N SER A 256 10.04 -5.70 8.42
CA SER A 256 10.19 -6.11 7.03
C SER A 256 8.87 -6.40 6.33
N VAL A 257 8.88 -6.34 5.02
CA VAL A 257 7.75 -6.71 4.16
C VAL A 257 8.18 -7.78 3.18
N LYS A 258 7.26 -8.69 2.87
CA LYS A 258 7.38 -9.66 1.78
C LYS A 258 6.16 -9.53 0.88
N ILE A 259 6.41 -9.39 -0.41
CA ILE A 259 5.37 -9.32 -1.45
C ILE A 259 5.60 -10.46 -2.40
N ILE A 260 4.62 -11.34 -2.53
CA ILE A 260 4.64 -12.48 -3.44
C ILE A 260 3.42 -12.42 -4.36
N ARG A 261 3.58 -12.89 -5.59
CA ARG A 261 2.54 -12.90 -6.60
C ARG A 261 2.42 -14.27 -7.24
N SER A 262 1.20 -14.66 -7.53
CA SER A 262 0.88 -15.84 -8.34
C SER A 262 0.04 -15.43 -9.54
N ILE A 263 0.33 -16.03 -10.69
CA ILE A 263 -0.37 -15.80 -11.96
C ILE A 263 -0.82 -17.15 -12.51
N ASN A 264 -2.11 -17.27 -12.79
CA ASN A 264 -2.70 -18.39 -13.50
C ASN A 264 -3.13 -17.94 -14.91
N ASN A 265 -2.30 -18.20 -15.91
CA ASN A 265 -2.53 -17.75 -17.28
C ASN A 265 -3.78 -18.36 -17.90
N GLN A 266 -4.17 -19.56 -17.52
CA GLN A 266 -5.39 -20.21 -18.03
C GLN A 266 -6.68 -19.47 -17.61
N LEU A 267 -6.66 -18.86 -16.42
CA LEU A 267 -7.76 -18.03 -15.93
C LEU A 267 -7.76 -16.63 -16.55
N LYS A 268 -6.59 -16.05 -16.79
CA LYS A 268 -6.48 -14.75 -17.49
C LYS A 268 -7.06 -14.80 -18.90
N GLU A 269 -6.79 -15.86 -19.65
CA GLU A 269 -7.31 -16.04 -21.01
C GLU A 269 -8.84 -16.22 -21.07
N LYS A 270 -9.44 -16.90 -20.08
CA LYS A 270 -10.89 -17.10 -20.01
C LYS A 270 -11.71 -15.83 -19.74
N VAL A 271 -11.10 -14.79 -19.17
CA VAL A 271 -11.80 -13.53 -18.86
C VAL A 271 -11.70 -12.54 -20.01
N GLN A 272 -10.75 -12.74 -20.94
CA GLN A 272 -10.56 -11.90 -22.13
C GLN A 272 -11.31 -12.42 -23.37
N SER A 273 -11.88 -13.63 -23.31
CA SER A 273 -12.73 -14.24 -24.33
C SER A 273 -14.21 -14.02 -24.02
#